data_23de70a60dbe605d34bdefb513207b83
#
_entry.id   23de70a60dbe605d34bdefb513207b83
#
_cell.length_a   1.000
_cell.length_b   1.000
_cell.length_c   1.000
_cell.angle_alpha   90.00
_cell.angle_beta   90.00
_cell.angle_gamma   90.00
#
_symmetry.space_group_name_H-M   'P 1'
#
loop_
_entity.id
_entity.type
_entity.pdbx_description
1 polymer ?
#
loop_
_entity_poly.entity_id
_entity_poly.type
_entity_poly.pdbx_seq_one_letter_code
_entity_poly.pdbx_strand_id
1 'polypeptide(L)'
;MFGTPLAEVEYVAKLMRPAGIEKRVPLEDDHGREVTGIRISVTDRCNFDCVYCHNEGLGDTRGPMDPQDNEMTADEIVRILDVVQEFGVEKVKLTGGEPMLRDDLADIIRRVPDGMEVSMTTNGTFLPGRAEVLADAGLTRVNVSQDAIDPEAFAELTKSGAYDAVIEGVEAALDAGLAPVKLNMVVMEPTAGYVPRMVDHVAKNDGLQLQLIEYMPEIAGHPEWAIDIDRVHDWLTDRADHVEHREMHDRRRYFVDGDAEAETPDIDSGDPDGPAAGHGMVEIVDPVENEEFCANCHRVRVTHDGKFKGCLNRHDDHRSMAGMSRGEIRAAYRETVDNRVPYYGEYMVKEDGEWVVNEEYIDRPLAAADDD
;
A
#
# COMPACT_ATOMS: atom_id res chain seq x y z
N MET A 1 6.12 38.56 19.93
CA MET A 1 5.27 37.48 20.42
C MET A 1 3.85 37.75 19.93
N PHE A 2 3.49 37.25 18.79
CA PHE A 2 2.09 37.19 18.35
C PHE A 2 1.92 35.82 17.64
N GLY A 3 1.41 34.86 18.40
CA GLY A 3 1.00 33.58 17.82
C GLY A 3 -0.24 33.83 16.97
N THR A 4 -0.23 33.40 15.72
CA THR A 4 -1.39 33.38 14.84
C THR A 4 -2.37 32.36 15.43
N PRO A 5 -3.64 32.72 15.69
CA PRO A 5 -4.59 31.76 16.25
C PRO A 5 -4.85 30.63 15.23
N LEU A 6 -4.87 29.38 15.68
CA LEU A 6 -5.24 28.18 14.89
C LEU A 6 -6.49 28.39 14.01
N ALA A 7 -7.45 29.19 14.47
CA ALA A 7 -8.65 29.56 13.72
C ALA A 7 -8.38 30.37 12.41
N GLU A 8 -7.28 31.13 12.33
CA GLU A 8 -6.91 31.87 11.11
C GLU A 8 -6.28 30.94 10.06
N VAL A 9 -5.51 29.95 10.48
CA VAL A 9 -4.89 28.97 9.57
C VAL A 9 -5.97 28.06 8.96
N GLU A 10 -6.94 27.61 9.75
CA GLU A 10 -8.11 26.88 9.26
C GLU A 10 -8.99 27.73 8.32
N TYR A 11 -9.12 29.01 8.61
CA TYR A 11 -9.91 29.93 7.77
C TYR A 11 -9.23 30.19 6.42
N VAL A 12 -7.91 30.35 6.37
CA VAL A 12 -7.14 30.54 5.13
C VAL A 12 -7.10 29.25 4.31
N ALA A 13 -6.94 28.08 4.93
CA ALA A 13 -7.04 26.79 4.26
C ALA A 13 -8.42 26.55 3.66
N LYS A 14 -9.47 27.03 4.31
CA LYS A 14 -10.87 26.96 3.81
C LYS A 14 -11.14 27.92 2.65
N LEU A 15 -10.45 29.08 2.60
CA LEU A 15 -10.54 30.04 1.49
C LEU A 15 -9.75 29.63 0.26
N MET A 16 -8.71 28.80 0.41
CA MET A 16 -7.89 28.29 -0.69
C MET A 16 -8.43 27.01 -1.34
N ARG A 17 -9.51 26.41 -0.82
CA ARG A 17 -10.20 25.32 -1.49
C ARG A 17 -10.94 25.83 -2.71
N PRO A 18 -10.77 25.24 -3.90
CA PRO A 18 -11.59 25.61 -5.06
C PRO A 18 -13.07 25.46 -4.69
N ALA A 19 -13.84 26.50 -4.96
CA ALA A 19 -15.28 26.55 -4.68
C ALA A 19 -15.97 25.44 -5.50
N GLY A 20 -16.54 24.45 -4.81
CA GLY A 20 -17.38 23.42 -5.44
C GLY A 20 -17.08 21.95 -5.10
N ILE A 21 -16.07 21.63 -4.30
CA ILE A 21 -15.90 20.26 -3.82
C ILE A 21 -16.70 20.12 -2.51
N GLU A 22 -17.96 19.70 -2.62
CA GLU A 22 -18.65 19.14 -1.45
C GLU A 22 -17.79 18.00 -0.89
N LYS A 23 -17.53 18.01 0.42
CA LYS A 23 -16.78 16.93 1.08
C LYS A 23 -17.55 15.63 0.83
N ARG A 24 -17.00 14.78 -0.05
CA ARG A 24 -17.59 13.48 -0.31
C ARG A 24 -17.42 12.64 0.95
N VAL A 25 -18.47 11.94 1.34
CA VAL A 25 -18.47 11.10 2.55
C VAL A 25 -18.03 9.71 2.11
N PRO A 26 -16.96 9.15 2.70
CA PRO A 26 -16.56 7.77 2.43
C PRO A 26 -17.71 6.81 2.69
N LEU A 27 -17.77 5.71 1.93
CA LEU A 27 -18.63 4.60 2.29
C LEU A 27 -18.02 3.89 3.51
N GLU A 28 -18.89 3.51 4.43
CA GLU A 28 -18.59 2.75 5.63
C GLU A 28 -19.19 1.36 5.49
N ASP A 29 -18.46 0.32 5.89
CA ASP A 29 -18.97 -1.03 5.93
C ASP A 29 -19.74 -1.31 7.24
N ASP A 30 -20.38 -2.49 7.35
CA ASP A 30 -21.16 -2.89 8.55
C ASP A 30 -20.33 -2.99 9.84
N HIS A 31 -18.99 -2.90 9.72
CA HIS A 31 -18.05 -2.92 10.85
C HIS A 31 -17.49 -1.54 11.20
N GLY A 32 -18.05 -0.46 10.66
CA GLY A 32 -17.66 0.92 10.95
C GLY A 32 -16.36 1.36 10.26
N ARG A 33 -15.90 0.65 9.20
CA ARG A 33 -14.65 0.98 8.51
C ARG A 33 -14.90 1.78 7.25
N GLU A 34 -14.53 3.04 7.26
CA GLU A 34 -14.57 3.89 6.06
C GLU A 34 -13.58 3.42 4.98
N VAL A 35 -13.97 3.53 3.71
CA VAL A 35 -13.08 3.28 2.57
C VAL A 35 -12.59 4.60 1.99
N THR A 36 -11.37 4.98 2.33
CA THR A 36 -10.71 6.21 1.87
C THR A 36 -9.62 5.96 0.82
N GLY A 37 -9.23 4.70 0.61
CA GLY A 37 -8.17 4.33 -0.32
C GLY A 37 -8.51 3.13 -1.18
N ILE A 38 -8.00 3.14 -2.43
CA ILE A 38 -8.09 2.03 -3.35
C ILE A 38 -6.70 1.58 -3.80
N ARG A 39 -6.50 0.26 -3.93
CA ARG A 39 -5.29 -0.32 -4.50
C ARG A 39 -5.64 -1.03 -5.79
N ILE A 40 -4.98 -0.69 -6.88
CA ILE A 40 -5.26 -1.25 -8.21
C ILE A 40 -4.03 -1.99 -8.71
N SER A 41 -4.18 -3.30 -8.93
CA SER A 41 -3.23 -4.08 -9.72
C SER A 41 -3.45 -3.73 -11.19
N VAL A 42 -2.48 -3.05 -11.81
CA VAL A 42 -2.61 -2.61 -13.21
C VAL A 42 -2.15 -3.66 -14.20
N THR A 43 -1.41 -4.66 -13.75
CA THR A 43 -0.90 -5.81 -14.52
C THR A 43 -0.53 -6.95 -13.57
N ASP A 44 -0.55 -8.19 -14.04
CA ASP A 44 0.01 -9.34 -13.33
C ASP A 44 1.44 -9.69 -13.79
N ARG A 45 1.94 -9.05 -14.84
CA ARG A 45 3.29 -9.23 -15.36
C ARG A 45 4.33 -8.69 -14.39
N CYS A 46 5.44 -9.42 -14.22
CA CYS A 46 6.58 -8.99 -13.44
C CYS A 46 7.88 -9.48 -14.07
N ASN A 47 8.93 -8.64 -14.02
CA ASN A 47 10.28 -9.00 -14.45
C ASN A 47 11.11 -9.66 -13.34
N PHE A 48 10.53 -9.85 -12.13
CA PHE A 48 11.08 -10.62 -11.03
C PHE A 48 10.28 -11.90 -10.78
N ASP A 49 10.88 -12.86 -10.06
CA ASP A 49 10.29 -14.11 -9.65
C ASP A 49 10.57 -14.34 -8.16
N CYS A 50 10.14 -13.37 -7.33
CA CYS A 50 10.44 -13.37 -5.90
C CYS A 50 9.86 -14.61 -5.20
N VAL A 51 10.67 -15.27 -4.38
CA VAL A 51 10.34 -16.54 -3.73
C VAL A 51 9.14 -16.49 -2.77
N TYR A 52 8.76 -15.30 -2.32
CA TYR A 52 7.66 -15.04 -1.36
C TYR A 52 6.46 -14.33 -2.00
N CYS A 53 6.49 -14.11 -3.31
CA CYS A 53 5.48 -13.27 -3.95
C CYS A 53 4.12 -13.99 -4.01
N HIS A 54 3.06 -13.30 -3.58
CA HIS A 54 1.69 -13.80 -3.57
C HIS A 54 0.75 -13.07 -4.56
N ASN A 55 1.28 -12.17 -5.42
CA ASN A 55 0.55 -11.44 -6.47
C ASN A 55 -0.76 -10.81 -5.98
N GLU A 56 -0.70 -9.91 -5.00
CA GLU A 56 -1.90 -9.30 -4.40
C GLU A 56 -2.94 -10.33 -3.90
N GLY A 57 -2.46 -11.49 -3.45
CA GLY A 57 -3.31 -12.59 -2.98
C GLY A 57 -4.02 -13.36 -4.10
N LEU A 58 -3.54 -13.31 -5.34
CA LEU A 58 -4.11 -14.04 -6.48
C LEU A 58 -3.38 -15.36 -6.78
N GLY A 59 -2.33 -15.69 -6.01
CA GLY A 59 -1.54 -16.91 -6.19
C GLY A 59 -0.33 -16.72 -7.09
N ASP A 60 0.04 -17.73 -7.87
CA ASP A 60 1.27 -17.74 -8.66
C ASP A 60 1.42 -16.49 -9.54
N THR A 61 2.57 -15.81 -9.42
CA THR A 61 2.85 -14.51 -10.00
C THR A 61 3.44 -14.55 -11.38
N ARG A 62 3.68 -15.72 -11.91
CA ARG A 62 4.33 -15.87 -13.21
C ARG A 62 3.37 -15.63 -14.34
N GLY A 63 2.75 -14.45 -14.34
CA GLY A 63 2.06 -13.99 -15.53
C GLY A 63 3.03 -13.92 -16.71
N PRO A 64 2.59 -14.18 -17.94
CA PRO A 64 3.42 -14.02 -19.12
C PRO A 64 3.95 -12.58 -19.19
N MET A 65 5.18 -12.39 -19.67
CA MET A 65 5.78 -11.05 -19.78
C MET A 65 5.08 -10.16 -20.83
N ASP A 66 4.38 -10.78 -21.77
CA ASP A 66 3.62 -10.05 -22.79
C ASP A 66 2.24 -9.60 -22.26
N PRO A 67 1.73 -8.44 -22.71
CA PRO A 67 0.39 -7.97 -22.37
C PRO A 67 -0.68 -9.02 -22.61
N GLN A 68 -1.61 -9.17 -21.67
CA GLN A 68 -2.71 -10.11 -21.77
C GLN A 68 -4.00 -9.40 -22.16
N ASP A 69 -4.87 -10.09 -22.90
CA ASP A 69 -6.16 -9.54 -23.33
C ASP A 69 -7.12 -9.25 -22.16
N ASN A 70 -6.83 -9.78 -20.97
CA ASN A 70 -7.63 -9.58 -19.77
C ASN A 70 -7.11 -8.44 -18.87
N GLU A 71 -5.99 -7.78 -19.19
CA GLU A 71 -5.57 -6.58 -18.46
C GLU A 71 -6.54 -5.44 -18.71
N MET A 72 -6.94 -4.73 -17.64
CA MET A 72 -7.74 -3.52 -17.77
C MET A 72 -7.06 -2.48 -18.65
N THR A 73 -7.80 -1.85 -19.53
CA THR A 73 -7.35 -0.67 -20.28
C THR A 73 -7.23 0.55 -19.37
N ALA A 74 -6.47 1.57 -19.79
CA ALA A 74 -6.40 2.85 -19.08
C ALA A 74 -7.79 3.48 -18.88
N ASP A 75 -8.68 3.35 -19.86
CA ASP A 75 -10.04 3.89 -19.79
C ASP A 75 -10.89 3.19 -18.72
N GLU A 76 -10.73 1.88 -18.54
CA GLU A 76 -11.41 1.12 -17.51
C GLU A 76 -10.90 1.51 -16.12
N ILE A 77 -9.58 1.60 -15.94
CA ILE A 77 -8.97 2.04 -14.69
C ILE A 77 -9.47 3.43 -14.30
N VAL A 78 -9.41 4.39 -15.20
CA VAL A 78 -9.87 5.77 -14.94
C VAL A 78 -11.35 5.80 -14.62
N ARG A 79 -12.18 5.03 -15.33
CA ARG A 79 -13.63 4.93 -15.05
C ARG A 79 -13.91 4.40 -13.63
N ILE A 80 -13.13 3.44 -13.17
CA ILE A 80 -13.24 2.93 -11.79
C ILE A 80 -12.87 4.03 -10.80
N LEU A 81 -11.75 4.72 -11.02
CA LEU A 81 -11.30 5.82 -10.17
C LEU A 81 -12.31 6.98 -10.09
N ASP A 82 -12.91 7.35 -11.24
CA ASP A 82 -13.99 8.34 -11.29
C ASP A 82 -15.20 7.94 -10.44
N VAL A 83 -15.54 6.64 -10.45
CA VAL A 83 -16.69 6.14 -9.67
C VAL A 83 -16.34 6.13 -8.17
N VAL A 84 -15.22 5.55 -7.77
CA VAL A 84 -14.90 5.41 -6.34
C VAL A 84 -14.63 6.76 -5.68
N GLN A 85 -14.15 7.75 -6.44
CA GLN A 85 -13.98 9.11 -5.95
C GLN A 85 -15.32 9.77 -5.56
N GLU A 86 -16.41 9.42 -6.22
CA GLU A 86 -17.76 9.92 -5.84
C GLU A 86 -18.12 9.51 -4.40
N PHE A 87 -17.54 8.42 -3.93
CA PHE A 87 -17.72 7.86 -2.60
C PHE A 87 -16.57 8.16 -1.63
N GLY A 88 -15.87 9.28 -1.82
CA GLY A 88 -14.90 9.78 -0.86
C GLY A 88 -13.55 9.06 -0.86
N VAL A 89 -13.25 8.23 -1.86
CA VAL A 89 -11.89 7.68 -2.02
C VAL A 89 -10.95 8.80 -2.46
N GLU A 90 -9.92 9.06 -1.67
CA GLU A 90 -8.97 10.17 -1.85
C GLU A 90 -7.57 9.69 -2.25
N LYS A 91 -7.31 8.38 -2.13
CA LYS A 91 -5.96 7.81 -2.38
C LYS A 91 -6.04 6.61 -3.30
N VAL A 92 -5.20 6.59 -4.32
CA VAL A 92 -4.98 5.41 -5.15
C VAL A 92 -3.54 4.93 -5.04
N LYS A 93 -3.36 3.62 -4.86
CA LYS A 93 -2.06 2.96 -4.98
C LYS A 93 -2.06 2.04 -6.19
N LEU A 94 -1.22 2.36 -7.17
CA LEU A 94 -0.97 1.51 -8.32
C LEU A 94 0.04 0.42 -7.95
N THR A 95 -0.27 -0.80 -8.32
CA THR A 95 0.53 -1.99 -8.04
C THR A 95 0.32 -3.02 -9.15
N GLY A 96 0.68 -4.26 -8.90
CA GLY A 96 0.50 -5.37 -9.83
C GLY A 96 1.57 -6.42 -9.60
N GLY A 97 2.00 -7.08 -10.65
CA GLY A 97 3.34 -7.65 -10.71
C GLY A 97 4.35 -6.48 -10.68
N GLU A 98 4.73 -5.96 -11.84
CA GLU A 98 5.51 -4.72 -11.93
C GLU A 98 4.74 -3.68 -12.77
N PRO A 99 4.19 -2.63 -12.15
CA PRO A 99 3.38 -1.62 -12.85
C PRO A 99 4.12 -0.95 -14.01
N MET A 100 5.43 -0.79 -13.89
CA MET A 100 6.25 -0.12 -14.89
C MET A 100 6.47 -0.95 -16.17
N LEU A 101 5.97 -2.19 -16.24
CA LEU A 101 5.86 -2.95 -17.49
C LEU A 101 4.73 -2.45 -18.40
N ARG A 102 3.85 -1.57 -17.91
CA ARG A 102 2.84 -0.90 -18.74
C ARG A 102 3.43 0.33 -19.42
N ASP A 103 3.30 0.40 -20.73
CA ASP A 103 3.75 1.56 -21.52
C ASP A 103 2.86 2.78 -21.29
N ASP A 104 1.58 2.58 -20.99
CA ASP A 104 0.57 3.61 -20.77
C ASP A 104 0.47 4.08 -19.29
N LEU A 105 1.36 3.62 -18.40
CA LEU A 105 1.33 3.95 -16.98
C LEU A 105 1.29 5.46 -16.69
N ALA A 106 2.12 6.25 -17.39
CA ALA A 106 2.13 7.70 -17.24
C ALA A 106 0.82 8.36 -17.72
N ASP A 107 0.13 7.78 -18.71
CA ASP A 107 -1.19 8.23 -19.16
C ASP A 107 -2.25 7.91 -18.11
N ILE A 108 -2.23 6.72 -17.53
CA ILE A 108 -3.12 6.35 -16.41
C ILE A 108 -2.96 7.36 -15.27
N ILE A 109 -1.73 7.66 -14.84
CA ILE A 109 -1.45 8.57 -13.72
C ILE A 109 -1.99 9.98 -14.02
N ARG A 110 -1.75 10.54 -15.21
CA ARG A 110 -2.27 11.88 -15.61
C ARG A 110 -3.79 11.97 -15.60
N ARG A 111 -4.45 10.85 -15.79
CA ARG A 111 -5.91 10.76 -15.91
C ARG A 111 -6.59 10.38 -14.60
N VAL A 112 -5.81 10.17 -13.53
CA VAL A 112 -6.40 10.03 -12.18
C VAL A 112 -7.19 11.28 -11.84
N PRO A 113 -8.43 11.15 -11.32
CA PRO A 113 -9.27 12.29 -10.99
C PRO A 113 -8.60 13.29 -10.04
N ASP A 114 -8.80 14.58 -10.29
CA ASP A 114 -8.25 15.66 -9.46
C ASP A 114 -8.64 15.48 -7.99
N GLY A 115 -7.66 15.69 -7.11
CA GLY A 115 -7.82 15.56 -5.65
C GLY A 115 -7.60 14.15 -5.09
N MET A 116 -7.30 13.16 -5.95
CA MET A 116 -6.80 11.87 -5.50
C MET A 116 -5.28 11.88 -5.42
N GLU A 117 -4.72 11.43 -4.31
CA GLU A 117 -3.30 11.19 -4.15
C GLU A 117 -2.90 9.89 -4.87
N VAL A 118 -1.86 9.95 -5.71
CA VAL A 118 -1.39 8.81 -6.48
C VAL A 118 -0.06 8.29 -5.93
N SER A 119 -0.04 7.05 -5.52
CA SER A 119 1.19 6.34 -5.10
C SER A 119 1.37 5.05 -5.88
N MET A 120 2.59 4.53 -5.93
CA MET A 120 2.91 3.30 -6.64
C MET A 120 3.80 2.39 -5.79
N THR A 121 3.64 1.06 -5.95
CA THR A 121 4.60 0.07 -5.48
C THR A 121 5.27 -0.56 -6.70
N THR A 122 6.59 -0.60 -6.72
CA THR A 122 7.41 -1.11 -7.82
C THR A 122 8.64 -1.85 -7.30
N ASN A 123 9.22 -2.71 -8.10
CA ASN A 123 10.55 -3.28 -7.80
C ASN A 123 11.71 -2.30 -8.10
N GLY A 124 11.42 -1.12 -8.68
CA GLY A 124 12.37 -0.04 -8.87
C GLY A 124 13.24 -0.11 -10.13
N THR A 125 13.33 -1.26 -10.80
CA THR A 125 14.29 -1.46 -11.92
C THR A 125 14.09 -0.53 -13.11
N PHE A 126 12.89 -0.02 -13.31
CA PHE A 126 12.56 0.87 -14.42
C PHE A 126 12.42 2.35 -14.04
N LEU A 127 12.66 2.70 -12.76
CA LEU A 127 12.65 4.10 -12.30
C LEU A 127 13.75 4.95 -12.96
N PRO A 128 15.00 4.43 -13.17
CA PRO A 128 15.99 5.17 -13.92
C PRO A 128 15.43 5.58 -15.30
N GLY A 129 15.46 6.90 -15.59
CA GLY A 129 14.94 7.47 -16.84
C GLY A 129 13.40 7.59 -16.93
N ARG A 130 12.63 7.12 -15.95
CA ARG A 130 11.16 7.24 -15.94
C ARG A 130 10.60 7.96 -14.71
N ALA A 131 11.35 8.07 -13.63
CA ALA A 131 10.88 8.67 -12.38
C ALA A 131 10.36 10.11 -12.59
N GLU A 132 11.11 10.95 -13.29
CA GLU A 132 10.73 12.33 -13.63
C GLU A 132 9.43 12.39 -14.44
N VAL A 133 9.29 11.52 -15.47
CA VAL A 133 8.06 11.45 -16.29
C VAL A 133 6.85 11.06 -15.48
N LEU A 134 7.00 10.16 -14.50
CA LEU A 134 5.91 9.73 -13.61
C LEU A 134 5.57 10.80 -12.58
N ALA A 135 6.56 11.51 -12.03
CA ALA A 135 6.36 12.66 -11.15
C ALA A 135 5.62 13.79 -11.88
N ASP A 136 6.04 14.15 -13.10
CA ASP A 136 5.37 15.12 -13.96
C ASP A 136 3.94 14.69 -14.35
N ALA A 137 3.69 13.39 -14.39
CA ALA A 137 2.37 12.85 -14.65
C ALA A 137 1.44 12.96 -13.42
N GLY A 138 1.96 13.23 -12.22
CA GLY A 138 1.20 13.37 -10.98
C GLY A 138 1.42 12.25 -9.95
N LEU A 139 2.40 11.37 -10.15
CA LEU A 139 2.81 10.43 -9.11
C LEU A 139 3.41 11.22 -7.94
N THR A 140 2.89 11.01 -6.73
CA THR A 140 3.33 11.77 -5.55
C THR A 140 4.33 11.00 -4.69
N ARG A 141 4.20 9.67 -4.63
CA ARG A 141 5.04 8.81 -3.80
C ARG A 141 5.29 7.46 -4.44
N VAL A 142 6.44 6.87 -4.12
CA VAL A 142 6.79 5.53 -4.56
C VAL A 142 7.23 4.67 -3.37
N ASN A 143 6.77 3.41 -3.38
CA ASN A 143 7.29 2.36 -2.53
C ASN A 143 8.15 1.45 -3.41
N VAL A 144 9.41 1.25 -3.05
CA VAL A 144 10.32 0.34 -3.76
C VAL A 144 10.50 -0.94 -2.95
N SER A 145 10.23 -2.09 -3.56
CA SER A 145 10.44 -3.39 -2.92
C SER A 145 11.92 -3.70 -2.86
N GLN A 146 12.48 -3.78 -1.64
CA GLN A 146 13.90 -4.04 -1.41
C GLN A 146 14.07 -4.80 -0.07
N ASP A 147 14.29 -6.11 -0.15
CA ASP A 147 14.35 -6.98 1.03
C ASP A 147 15.76 -7.14 1.61
N ALA A 148 16.78 -6.71 0.86
CA ALA A 148 18.18 -6.76 1.30
C ALA A 148 19.00 -5.67 0.61
N ILE A 149 20.07 -5.22 1.29
CA ILE A 149 21.12 -4.34 0.75
C ILE A 149 22.40 -5.11 0.40
N ASP A 150 22.25 -6.39 0.18
CA ASP A 150 23.30 -7.31 -0.25
C ASP A 150 22.92 -7.89 -1.62
N PRO A 151 23.75 -7.71 -2.67
CA PRO A 151 23.39 -8.12 -4.03
C PRO A 151 23.16 -9.63 -4.19
N GLU A 152 23.89 -10.48 -3.43
CA GLU A 152 23.74 -11.93 -3.52
C GLU A 152 22.42 -12.36 -2.87
N ALA A 153 22.11 -11.86 -1.67
CA ALA A 153 20.83 -12.11 -1.02
C ALA A 153 19.66 -11.59 -1.82
N PHE A 154 19.78 -10.37 -2.40
CA PHE A 154 18.77 -9.83 -3.28
C PHE A 154 18.49 -10.74 -4.48
N ALA A 155 19.54 -11.25 -5.13
CA ALA A 155 19.41 -12.16 -6.28
C ALA A 155 18.78 -13.51 -5.90
N GLU A 156 19.07 -14.03 -4.71
CA GLU A 156 18.45 -15.26 -4.18
C GLU A 156 16.95 -15.08 -3.91
N LEU A 157 16.54 -13.93 -3.38
CA LEU A 157 15.17 -13.63 -3.02
C LEU A 157 14.31 -13.29 -4.25
N THR A 158 14.84 -12.48 -5.15
CA THR A 158 14.07 -11.94 -6.31
C THR A 158 14.22 -12.75 -7.58
N LYS A 159 15.16 -13.70 -7.61
CA LYS A 159 15.60 -14.42 -8.81
C LYS A 159 16.10 -13.50 -9.93
N SER A 160 16.63 -12.33 -9.55
CA SER A 160 17.08 -11.29 -10.47
C SER A 160 18.45 -10.72 -10.06
N GLY A 161 19.31 -10.46 -11.04
CA GLY A 161 20.59 -9.76 -10.82
C GLY A 161 20.48 -8.22 -10.92
N ALA A 162 19.27 -7.65 -10.84
CA ALA A 162 19.04 -6.23 -11.10
C ALA A 162 19.23 -5.32 -9.86
N TYR A 163 20.02 -5.75 -8.87
CA TYR A 163 20.25 -4.99 -7.64
C TYR A 163 20.67 -3.53 -7.89
N ASP A 164 21.72 -3.34 -8.73
CA ASP A 164 22.24 -1.99 -9.03
C ASP A 164 21.18 -1.11 -9.68
N ALA A 165 20.35 -1.66 -10.58
CA ALA A 165 19.26 -0.91 -11.20
C ALA A 165 18.17 -0.50 -10.21
N VAL A 166 17.95 -1.28 -9.14
CA VAL A 166 17.02 -0.88 -8.05
C VAL A 166 17.59 0.27 -7.25
N ILE A 167 18.88 0.23 -6.90
CA ILE A 167 19.54 1.34 -6.19
C ILE A 167 19.51 2.63 -7.03
N GLU A 168 19.92 2.56 -8.30
CA GLU A 168 19.79 3.69 -9.23
C GLU A 168 18.33 4.19 -9.35
N GLY A 169 17.37 3.27 -9.25
CA GLY A 169 15.94 3.59 -9.26
C GLY A 169 15.49 4.37 -8.03
N VAL A 170 15.98 4.02 -6.85
CA VAL A 170 15.72 4.76 -5.61
C VAL A 170 16.30 6.18 -5.70
N GLU A 171 17.55 6.32 -6.16
CA GLU A 171 18.18 7.61 -6.38
C GLU A 171 17.41 8.47 -7.39
N ALA A 172 17.01 7.88 -8.52
CA ALA A 172 16.21 8.58 -9.54
C ALA A 172 14.83 9.03 -9.01
N ALA A 173 14.23 8.28 -8.10
CA ALA A 173 12.97 8.68 -7.47
C ALA A 173 13.14 9.86 -6.52
N LEU A 174 14.23 9.88 -5.74
CA LEU A 174 14.57 11.01 -4.87
C LEU A 174 14.85 12.27 -5.69
N ASP A 175 15.65 12.15 -6.75
CA ASP A 175 15.99 13.26 -7.66
C ASP A 175 14.75 13.83 -8.37
N ALA A 176 13.78 12.98 -8.67
CA ALA A 176 12.49 13.39 -9.25
C ALA A 176 11.51 14.01 -8.24
N GLY A 177 11.89 14.15 -6.97
CA GLY A 177 11.05 14.73 -5.93
C GLY A 177 9.93 13.82 -5.42
N LEU A 178 10.03 12.50 -5.62
CA LEU A 178 9.08 11.50 -5.09
C LEU A 178 9.39 11.13 -3.62
N ALA A 179 10.02 12.04 -2.90
CA ALA A 179 10.33 11.87 -1.48
C ALA A 179 9.07 12.04 -0.60
N PRO A 180 8.93 11.28 0.50
CA PRO A 180 9.85 10.20 0.89
C PRO A 180 9.68 8.94 0.02
N VAL A 181 10.80 8.36 -0.41
CA VAL A 181 10.82 7.03 -1.03
C VAL A 181 10.74 5.99 0.08
N LYS A 182 9.73 5.12 0.01
CA LYS A 182 9.53 4.10 1.03
C LYS A 182 10.08 2.76 0.53
N LEU A 183 11.10 2.23 1.22
CA LEU A 183 11.60 0.89 0.99
C LEU A 183 10.68 -0.12 1.67
N ASN A 184 10.11 -1.05 0.92
CA ASN A 184 9.31 -2.15 1.45
C ASN A 184 10.20 -3.38 1.60
N MET A 185 10.25 -3.94 2.80
CA MET A 185 10.99 -5.16 3.12
C MET A 185 10.04 -6.17 3.75
N VAL A 186 9.91 -7.35 3.17
CA VAL A 186 9.18 -8.47 3.79
C VAL A 186 10.09 -9.11 4.83
N VAL A 187 9.60 -9.20 6.07
CA VAL A 187 10.35 -9.76 7.21
C VAL A 187 9.97 -11.23 7.39
N MET A 188 10.89 -12.09 7.03
CA MET A 188 10.78 -13.54 7.09
C MET A 188 12.14 -14.14 7.46
N GLU A 189 12.20 -15.44 7.76
CA GLU A 189 13.46 -16.08 8.17
C GLU A 189 14.65 -15.74 7.27
N PRO A 190 14.55 -15.80 5.91
CA PRO A 190 15.67 -15.45 5.03
C PRO A 190 16.07 -13.96 5.05
N THR A 191 15.18 -13.05 5.46
CA THR A 191 15.44 -11.60 5.43
C THR A 191 15.67 -10.98 6.80
N ALA A 192 15.24 -11.61 7.88
CA ALA A 192 15.27 -11.05 9.23
C ALA A 192 16.67 -10.56 9.66
N GLY A 193 17.73 -11.25 9.23
CA GLY A 193 19.12 -10.84 9.48
C GLY A 193 19.54 -9.52 8.84
N TYR A 194 18.79 -9.03 7.82
CA TYR A 194 19.09 -7.76 7.14
C TYR A 194 18.35 -6.57 7.75
N VAL A 195 17.35 -6.78 8.62
CA VAL A 195 16.55 -5.70 9.24
C VAL A 195 17.45 -4.62 9.88
N PRO A 196 18.47 -4.94 10.72
CA PRO A 196 19.31 -3.90 11.31
C PRO A 196 20.05 -3.05 10.28
N ARG A 197 20.53 -3.67 9.20
CA ARG A 197 21.25 -2.95 8.13
C ARG A 197 20.33 -2.07 7.30
N MET A 198 19.08 -2.50 7.08
CA MET A 198 18.05 -1.70 6.39
C MET A 198 17.63 -0.50 7.23
N VAL A 199 17.47 -0.68 8.55
CA VAL A 199 17.19 0.42 9.49
C VAL A 199 18.34 1.43 9.49
N ASP A 200 19.58 0.98 9.61
CA ASP A 200 20.77 1.85 9.54
C ASP A 200 20.88 2.57 8.19
N HIS A 201 20.46 1.93 7.11
CA HIS A 201 20.48 2.53 5.78
C HIS A 201 19.51 3.70 5.68
N VAL A 202 18.25 3.56 6.10
CA VAL A 202 17.27 4.66 6.04
C VAL A 202 17.56 5.74 7.06
N ALA A 203 18.14 5.40 8.23
CA ALA A 203 18.54 6.37 9.22
C ALA A 203 19.67 7.30 8.76
N LYS A 204 20.48 6.87 7.78
CA LYS A 204 21.64 7.61 7.22
C LYS A 204 21.36 8.30 5.89
N ASN A 205 20.18 8.09 5.31
CA ASN A 205 19.85 8.61 3.99
C ASN A 205 18.53 9.39 4.04
N ASP A 206 18.63 10.70 3.96
CA ASP A 206 17.50 11.60 3.93
C ASP A 206 16.54 11.28 2.78
N GLY A 207 15.26 11.44 3.05
CA GLY A 207 14.21 11.15 2.06
C GLY A 207 13.86 9.67 1.90
N LEU A 208 14.51 8.76 2.66
CA LEU A 208 14.14 7.34 2.72
C LEU A 208 13.30 7.03 3.95
N GLN A 209 12.39 6.09 3.80
CA GLN A 209 11.63 5.47 4.89
C GLN A 209 11.65 3.96 4.72
N LEU A 210 11.57 3.20 5.80
CA LEU A 210 11.48 1.74 5.76
C LEU A 210 10.10 1.28 6.20
N GLN A 211 9.49 0.39 5.39
CA GLN A 211 8.29 -0.32 5.76
C GLN A 211 8.63 -1.81 5.87
N LEU A 212 8.68 -2.31 7.09
CA LEU A 212 8.81 -3.72 7.40
C LEU A 212 7.43 -4.36 7.30
N ILE A 213 7.31 -5.39 6.48
CA ILE A 213 6.03 -6.08 6.23
C ILE A 213 6.15 -7.49 6.75
N GLU A 214 5.29 -7.84 7.67
CA GLU A 214 5.21 -9.21 8.19
C GLU A 214 4.89 -10.19 7.06
N TYR A 215 5.62 -11.29 7.03
CA TYR A 215 5.40 -12.36 6.07
C TYR A 215 4.08 -13.08 6.35
N MET A 216 3.29 -13.30 5.32
CA MET A 216 1.96 -13.93 5.40
C MET A 216 2.00 -15.36 4.83
N PRO A 217 2.25 -16.38 5.65
CA PRO A 217 2.45 -17.76 5.19
C PRO A 217 1.20 -18.36 4.53
N GLU A 218 0.00 -17.91 4.90
CA GLU A 218 -1.26 -18.43 4.37
C GLU A 218 -1.42 -18.15 2.86
N ILE A 219 -0.83 -17.07 2.36
CA ILE A 219 -0.96 -16.68 0.95
C ILE A 219 0.35 -16.78 0.16
N ALA A 220 1.50 -16.79 0.85
CA ALA A 220 2.81 -16.83 0.20
C ALA A 220 3.44 -18.23 0.22
N GLY A 221 2.90 -19.18 0.97
CA GLY A 221 3.49 -20.49 1.21
C GLY A 221 4.66 -20.45 2.18
N HIS A 222 5.42 -21.52 2.33
CA HIS A 222 6.59 -21.59 3.21
C HIS A 222 6.31 -21.18 4.66
N PRO A 223 5.44 -21.89 5.40
CA PRO A 223 5.11 -21.53 6.78
C PRO A 223 6.32 -21.51 7.71
N GLU A 224 7.38 -22.23 7.36
CA GLU A 224 8.65 -22.25 8.08
C GLU A 224 9.45 -20.93 8.02
N TRP A 225 9.07 -20.01 7.14
CA TRP A 225 9.68 -18.67 7.04
C TRP A 225 9.02 -17.62 7.92
N ALA A 226 7.89 -17.94 8.50
CA ALA A 226 7.24 -17.03 9.45
C ALA A 226 8.13 -16.81 10.67
N ILE A 227 8.22 -15.57 11.10
CA ILE A 227 8.93 -15.18 12.32
C ILE A 227 7.97 -14.48 13.27
N ASP A 228 8.34 -14.46 14.54
CA ASP A 228 7.65 -13.69 15.56
C ASP A 228 7.96 -12.19 15.36
N ILE A 229 6.99 -11.46 14.79
CA ILE A 229 7.14 -10.03 14.48
C ILE A 229 7.25 -9.16 15.72
N ASP A 230 6.74 -9.60 16.88
CA ASP A 230 6.84 -8.87 18.14
C ASP A 230 8.30 -8.68 18.55
N ARG A 231 9.18 -9.61 18.21
CA ARG A 231 10.62 -9.47 18.45
C ARG A 231 11.26 -8.31 17.66
N VAL A 232 10.69 -8.00 16.49
CA VAL A 232 11.14 -6.85 15.68
C VAL A 232 10.60 -5.56 16.29
N HIS A 233 9.35 -5.58 16.77
CA HIS A 233 8.75 -4.47 17.53
C HIS A 233 9.56 -4.14 18.79
N ASP A 234 9.93 -5.15 19.58
CA ASP A 234 10.73 -4.98 20.79
C ASP A 234 12.10 -4.39 20.46
N TRP A 235 12.79 -4.97 19.46
CA TRP A 235 14.10 -4.49 19.04
C TRP A 235 14.09 -3.05 18.53
N LEU A 236 13.05 -2.66 17.76
CA LEU A 236 12.89 -1.28 17.29
C LEU A 236 12.53 -0.35 18.45
N THR A 237 11.72 -0.77 19.39
CA THR A 237 11.36 0.04 20.58
C THR A 237 12.60 0.36 21.41
N ASP A 238 13.50 -0.60 21.58
CA ASP A 238 14.75 -0.37 22.31
C ASP A 238 15.74 0.55 21.57
N ARG A 239 15.61 0.66 20.26
CA ARG A 239 16.52 1.43 19.39
C ARG A 239 16.00 2.81 19.01
N ALA A 240 14.68 3.00 18.98
CA ALA A 240 14.05 4.24 18.53
C ALA A 240 14.15 5.33 19.59
N ASP A 241 14.45 6.55 19.15
CA ASP A 241 14.41 7.74 20.00
C ASP A 241 12.98 8.21 20.27
N HIS A 242 12.07 7.89 19.34
CA HIS A 242 10.66 8.23 19.44
C HIS A 242 9.80 7.14 18.75
N VAL A 243 8.59 6.90 19.30
CA VAL A 243 7.60 5.96 18.73
C VAL A 243 6.26 6.66 18.65
N GLU A 244 5.64 6.60 17.48
CA GLU A 244 4.29 7.11 17.23
C GLU A 244 3.32 5.96 16.89
N HIS A 245 2.04 6.19 17.15
CA HIS A 245 0.96 5.34 16.68
C HIS A 245 0.21 6.03 15.55
N ARG A 246 -0.05 5.28 14.48
CA ARG A 246 -0.85 5.72 13.35
C ARG A 246 -2.21 5.02 13.37
N GLU A 247 -3.32 5.78 13.35
CA GLU A 247 -4.69 5.24 13.36
C GLU A 247 -4.94 4.20 12.26
N MET A 248 -4.42 4.46 11.02
CA MET A 248 -4.56 3.50 9.92
C MET A 248 -3.86 2.19 10.24
N HIS A 249 -4.61 1.10 10.41
CA HIS A 249 -4.15 -0.23 10.79
C HIS A 249 -3.44 -0.30 12.16
N ASP A 250 -3.63 0.69 13.03
CA ASP A 250 -2.96 0.82 14.34
C ASP A 250 -1.44 0.61 14.30
N ARG A 251 -0.79 1.09 13.24
CA ARG A 251 0.63 0.83 12.98
C ARG A 251 1.54 1.70 13.84
N ARG A 252 2.64 1.11 14.32
CA ARG A 252 3.71 1.82 15.02
C ARG A 252 4.75 2.34 14.03
N ARG A 253 5.19 3.58 14.26
CA ARG A 253 6.30 4.24 13.57
C ARG A 253 7.42 4.46 14.55
N TYR A 254 8.60 4.07 14.18
CA TYR A 254 9.83 4.17 14.96
C TYR A 254 10.75 5.16 14.27
N PHE A 255 11.22 6.15 15.00
CA PHE A 255 12.17 7.15 14.53
C PHE A 255 13.53 6.80 15.11
N VAL A 256 14.49 6.56 14.24
CA VAL A 256 15.84 6.08 14.60
C VAL A 256 16.88 7.06 14.10
N ASP A 257 17.71 7.60 15.01
CA ASP A 257 18.81 8.50 14.66
C ASP A 257 19.90 7.79 13.85
N GLY A 258 20.33 8.43 12.76
CA GLY A 258 21.48 8.00 11.96
C GLY A 258 22.81 8.36 12.56
N ASP A 259 22.88 9.52 13.26
CA ASP A 259 24.02 10.02 14.01
C ASP A 259 23.53 10.67 15.31
N ALA A 260 24.18 10.37 16.42
CA ALA A 260 23.80 10.83 17.77
C ALA A 260 23.90 12.36 18.02
N GLU A 261 24.15 13.16 16.99
CA GLU A 261 24.25 14.62 17.05
C GLU A 261 23.11 15.36 16.31
N ALA A 262 22.12 14.64 15.74
CA ALA A 262 20.99 15.28 15.05
C ALA A 262 20.00 15.87 16.09
N GLU A 263 19.61 17.13 15.88
CA GLU A 263 18.55 17.77 16.69
C GLU A 263 17.22 17.07 16.45
N THR A 264 16.41 16.93 17.51
CA THR A 264 15.05 16.34 17.41
C THR A 264 14.23 17.07 16.35
N PRO A 265 13.57 16.33 15.42
CA PRO A 265 12.76 16.96 14.38
C PRO A 265 11.58 17.72 14.97
N ASP A 266 11.19 18.78 14.28
CA ASP A 266 9.95 19.50 14.55
C ASP A 266 8.75 18.64 14.10
N ILE A 267 8.19 17.92 15.04
CA ILE A 267 7.07 16.98 14.83
C ILE A 267 5.75 17.72 14.51
N ASP A 268 5.75 19.05 14.59
CA ASP A 268 4.56 19.90 14.44
C ASP A 268 4.28 20.30 12.98
N SER A 269 4.96 19.68 11.99
CA SER A 269 4.80 20.03 10.57
C SER A 269 3.42 19.68 9.96
N GLY A 270 2.55 18.98 10.68
CA GLY A 270 1.16 18.72 10.26
C GLY A 270 0.99 17.77 9.08
N ASP A 271 2.08 17.27 8.49
CA ASP A 271 2.06 16.24 7.45
C ASP A 271 2.35 14.85 8.08
N PRO A 272 1.32 14.02 8.28
CA PRO A 272 1.51 12.71 8.92
C PRO A 272 2.37 11.75 8.10
N ASP A 273 2.69 12.09 6.85
CA ASP A 273 3.52 11.32 5.94
C ASP A 273 4.78 12.11 5.50
N GLY A 274 4.98 13.33 6.03
CA GLY A 274 6.13 14.19 5.73
C GLY A 274 7.45 13.62 6.25
N PRO A 275 8.59 14.00 5.65
CA PRO A 275 9.89 13.58 6.15
C PRO A 275 10.15 14.26 7.49
N ALA A 276 10.35 13.49 8.54
CA ALA A 276 11.05 13.97 9.72
C ALA A 276 12.50 14.20 9.30
N ALA A 277 12.92 15.45 9.20
CA ALA A 277 14.28 15.77 8.80
C ALA A 277 15.28 15.20 9.82
N GLY A 278 16.20 14.36 9.35
CA GLY A 278 17.32 13.85 10.14
C GLY A 278 17.09 12.55 10.91
N HIS A 279 15.92 11.90 10.80
CA HIS A 279 15.65 10.59 11.42
C HIS A 279 15.14 9.57 10.39
N GLY A 280 15.68 8.35 10.43
CA GLY A 280 15.12 7.24 9.68
C GLY A 280 13.78 6.82 10.25
N MET A 281 12.69 6.94 9.48
CA MET A 281 11.38 6.44 9.89
C MET A 281 11.21 4.99 9.46
N VAL A 282 10.89 4.14 10.42
CA VAL A 282 10.58 2.71 10.21
C VAL A 282 9.14 2.45 10.63
N GLU A 283 8.34 1.86 9.76
CA GLU A 283 6.94 1.48 10.04
C GLU A 283 6.80 -0.03 9.91
N ILE A 284 6.11 -0.69 10.84
CA ILE A 284 5.77 -2.12 10.73
C ILE A 284 4.35 -2.27 10.22
N VAL A 285 4.16 -3.23 9.32
CA VAL A 285 2.86 -3.69 8.80
C VAL A 285 2.73 -5.15 9.18
N ASP A 286 1.96 -5.44 10.19
CA ASP A 286 1.82 -6.72 10.89
C ASP A 286 0.38 -7.26 10.81
N PRO A 287 -0.06 -7.75 9.64
CA PRO A 287 -1.45 -8.13 9.42
C PRO A 287 -1.82 -9.53 9.91
N VAL A 288 -0.85 -10.39 10.29
CA VAL A 288 -1.09 -11.80 10.62
C VAL A 288 -1.66 -11.89 12.03
N GLU A 289 -2.77 -12.59 12.18
CA GLU A 289 -3.48 -12.78 13.45
C GLU A 289 -3.79 -11.48 14.23
N ASN A 290 -3.78 -10.33 13.53
CA ASN A 290 -3.97 -9.01 14.11
C ASN A 290 -5.38 -8.47 13.84
N GLU A 291 -6.28 -8.64 14.83
CA GLU A 291 -7.67 -8.18 14.75
C GLU A 291 -7.75 -6.65 14.62
N GLU A 292 -6.89 -5.92 15.34
CA GLU A 292 -6.91 -4.45 15.35
C GLU A 292 -6.44 -3.88 14.00
N PHE A 293 -5.44 -4.50 13.38
CA PHE A 293 -5.05 -4.18 12.01
C PHE A 293 -6.21 -4.33 11.02
N CYS A 294 -6.98 -5.41 11.15
CA CYS A 294 -8.13 -5.67 10.28
C CYS A 294 -9.31 -4.73 10.55
N ALA A 295 -9.57 -4.41 11.83
CA ALA A 295 -10.61 -3.47 12.24
C ALA A 295 -10.35 -2.03 11.74
N ASN A 296 -9.08 -1.65 11.53
CA ASN A 296 -8.67 -0.32 11.05
C ASN A 296 -8.29 -0.30 9.56
N CYS A 297 -8.86 -1.19 8.74
CA CYS A 297 -8.55 -1.27 7.31
C CYS A 297 -9.47 -0.36 6.48
N HIS A 298 -8.90 0.63 5.78
CA HIS A 298 -9.61 1.62 4.95
C HIS A 298 -9.50 1.35 3.44
N ARG A 299 -9.27 0.10 2.99
CA ARG A 299 -8.94 -0.21 1.60
C ARG A 299 -9.90 -1.17 0.93
N VAL A 300 -10.16 -0.88 -0.34
CA VAL A 300 -10.67 -1.83 -1.34
C VAL A 300 -9.57 -2.06 -2.38
N ARG A 301 -9.59 -3.21 -3.03
CA ARG A 301 -8.63 -3.59 -4.07
C ARG A 301 -9.32 -3.81 -5.40
N VAL A 302 -8.56 -3.67 -6.47
CA VAL A 302 -8.96 -4.05 -7.83
C VAL A 302 -7.87 -4.92 -8.42
N THR A 303 -8.24 -6.06 -8.96
CA THR A 303 -7.34 -6.98 -9.66
C THR A 303 -7.02 -6.47 -11.06
N HIS A 304 -5.94 -6.97 -11.68
CA HIS A 304 -5.52 -6.57 -13.03
C HIS A 304 -6.57 -6.86 -14.11
N ASP A 305 -7.42 -7.85 -13.89
CA ASP A 305 -8.52 -8.26 -14.78
C ASP A 305 -9.87 -7.61 -14.42
N GLY A 306 -9.86 -6.55 -13.62
CA GLY A 306 -11.03 -5.72 -13.35
C GLY A 306 -12.05 -6.34 -12.40
N LYS A 307 -11.61 -6.86 -11.26
CA LYS A 307 -12.50 -7.32 -10.19
C LYS A 307 -12.27 -6.50 -8.93
N PHE A 308 -13.35 -6.03 -8.30
CA PHE A 308 -13.26 -5.54 -6.93
C PHE A 308 -12.99 -6.69 -5.97
N LYS A 309 -12.23 -6.40 -4.92
CA LYS A 309 -11.85 -7.32 -3.85
C LYS A 309 -11.84 -6.55 -2.53
N GLY A 310 -12.66 -6.98 -1.58
CA GLY A 310 -12.83 -6.30 -0.28
C GLY A 310 -11.65 -6.52 0.67
N CYS A 311 -11.01 -7.69 0.60
CA CYS A 311 -9.89 -8.07 1.45
C CYS A 311 -8.76 -8.75 0.65
N LEU A 312 -7.49 -8.58 1.07
CA LEU A 312 -6.35 -9.25 0.45
C LEU A 312 -6.46 -10.78 0.55
N ASN A 313 -6.85 -11.28 1.73
CA ASN A 313 -6.80 -12.70 2.07
C ASN A 313 -8.06 -13.47 1.65
N ARG A 314 -9.12 -12.77 1.21
CA ARG A 314 -10.35 -13.44 0.75
C ARG A 314 -10.31 -13.69 -0.75
N HIS A 315 -10.85 -14.82 -1.18
CA HIS A 315 -10.97 -15.23 -2.59
C HIS A 315 -12.43 -15.37 -3.05
N ASP A 316 -13.37 -15.30 -2.12
CA ASP A 316 -14.81 -15.47 -2.28
C ASP A 316 -15.57 -14.15 -2.47
N ASP A 317 -14.88 -12.99 -2.32
CA ASP A 317 -15.47 -11.65 -2.35
C ASP A 317 -15.23 -10.87 -3.66
N HIS A 318 -14.84 -11.56 -4.73
CA HIS A 318 -14.52 -10.92 -6.00
C HIS A 318 -15.76 -10.52 -6.80
N ARG A 319 -15.81 -9.26 -7.29
CA ARG A 319 -16.84 -8.71 -8.16
C ARG A 319 -16.25 -8.26 -9.48
N SER A 320 -16.55 -8.96 -10.57
CA SER A 320 -16.08 -8.56 -11.91
C SER A 320 -16.79 -7.30 -12.39
N MET A 321 -16.02 -6.40 -13.00
CA MET A 321 -16.51 -5.17 -13.63
C MET A 321 -16.42 -5.19 -15.16
N ALA A 322 -16.00 -6.32 -15.75
CA ALA A 322 -15.82 -6.45 -17.19
C ALA A 322 -17.09 -6.06 -17.96
N GLY A 323 -16.98 -5.08 -18.85
CA GLY A 323 -18.09 -4.61 -19.67
C GLY A 323 -19.18 -3.80 -18.96
N MET A 324 -19.02 -3.51 -17.67
CA MET A 324 -20.01 -2.78 -16.88
C MET A 324 -20.08 -1.29 -17.25
N SER A 325 -21.28 -0.76 -17.24
CA SER A 325 -21.55 0.67 -17.28
C SER A 325 -21.09 1.36 -15.97
N ARG A 326 -20.98 2.70 -15.99
CA ARG A 326 -20.65 3.48 -14.77
C ARG A 326 -21.64 3.21 -13.62
N GLY A 327 -22.93 3.02 -13.93
CA GLY A 327 -23.96 2.73 -12.92
C GLY A 327 -23.75 1.35 -12.27
N GLU A 328 -23.43 0.35 -13.06
CA GLU A 328 -23.16 -1.00 -12.59
C GLU A 328 -21.85 -1.06 -11.76
N ILE A 329 -20.79 -0.35 -12.18
CA ILE A 329 -19.57 -0.22 -11.37
C ILE A 329 -19.86 0.42 -10.01
N ARG A 330 -20.74 1.45 -9.98
CA ARG A 330 -21.17 2.11 -8.75
C ARG A 330 -21.90 1.14 -7.80
N ALA A 331 -22.78 0.31 -8.34
CA ALA A 331 -23.49 -0.73 -7.57
C ALA A 331 -22.52 -1.79 -7.07
N ALA A 332 -21.63 -2.29 -7.93
CA ALA A 332 -20.61 -3.28 -7.57
C ALA A 332 -19.65 -2.76 -6.48
N TYR A 333 -19.26 -1.47 -6.53
CA TYR A 333 -18.43 -0.86 -5.49
C TYR A 333 -19.15 -0.80 -4.14
N ARG A 334 -20.43 -0.36 -4.11
CA ARG A 334 -21.22 -0.37 -2.86
C ARG A 334 -21.32 -1.77 -2.29
N GLU A 335 -21.73 -2.73 -3.11
CA GLU A 335 -21.83 -4.13 -2.71
C GLU A 335 -20.49 -4.67 -2.18
N THR A 336 -19.36 -4.29 -2.81
CA THR A 336 -18.04 -4.68 -2.31
C THR A 336 -17.76 -4.10 -0.94
N VAL A 337 -18.10 -2.83 -0.69
CA VAL A 337 -17.92 -2.20 0.62
C VAL A 337 -18.82 -2.82 1.67
N ASP A 338 -20.10 -3.02 1.36
CA ASP A 338 -21.09 -3.62 2.27
C ASP A 338 -20.72 -5.06 2.67
N ASN A 339 -20.03 -5.81 1.78
CA ASN A 339 -19.60 -7.19 2.04
C ASN A 339 -18.17 -7.28 2.63
N ARG A 340 -17.51 -6.16 2.93
CA ARG A 340 -16.21 -6.19 3.61
C ARG A 340 -16.35 -6.68 5.04
N VAL A 341 -15.47 -7.59 5.41
CA VAL A 341 -15.40 -8.14 6.78
C VAL A 341 -13.94 -8.04 7.25
N PRO A 342 -13.66 -7.66 8.52
CA PRO A 342 -12.32 -7.84 9.10
C PRO A 342 -11.88 -9.29 8.95
N TYR A 343 -10.70 -9.53 8.36
CA TYR A 343 -10.25 -10.90 8.12
C TYR A 343 -10.00 -11.63 9.44
N TYR A 344 -9.19 -11.06 10.32
CA TYR A 344 -9.06 -11.56 11.69
C TYR A 344 -10.03 -10.84 12.60
N GLY A 345 -10.65 -11.61 13.50
CA GLY A 345 -11.64 -11.17 14.47
C GLY A 345 -13.09 -11.41 14.04
N GLU A 346 -13.39 -11.41 12.73
CA GLU A 346 -14.74 -11.60 12.20
C GLU A 346 -14.82 -12.76 11.19
N TYR A 347 -14.06 -12.70 10.06
CA TYR A 347 -14.05 -13.77 9.07
C TYR A 347 -13.30 -15.01 9.59
N MET A 348 -12.14 -14.80 10.20
CA MET A 348 -11.40 -15.79 10.96
C MET A 348 -11.62 -15.50 12.45
N VAL A 349 -12.08 -16.48 13.20
CA VAL A 349 -12.31 -16.39 14.65
C VAL A 349 -11.49 -17.44 15.40
N LYS A 350 -11.16 -17.17 16.65
CA LYS A 350 -10.41 -18.14 17.49
C LYS A 350 -11.36 -19.11 18.16
N GLU A 351 -11.22 -20.41 17.87
CA GLU A 351 -11.88 -21.52 18.57
C GLU A 351 -10.79 -22.43 19.15
N ASP A 352 -10.85 -22.66 20.47
CA ASP A 352 -9.86 -23.46 21.22
C ASP A 352 -8.39 -23.03 20.98
N GLY A 353 -8.16 -21.75 20.63
CA GLY A 353 -6.83 -21.17 20.37
C GLY A 353 -6.36 -21.25 18.93
N GLU A 354 -7.12 -21.86 18.03
CA GLU A 354 -6.84 -21.95 16.59
C GLU A 354 -7.76 -21.00 15.81
N TRP A 355 -7.25 -20.42 14.70
CA TRP A 355 -8.03 -19.61 13.80
C TRP A 355 -8.83 -20.50 12.83
N VAL A 356 -10.16 -20.33 12.82
CA VAL A 356 -11.09 -21.04 11.95
C VAL A 356 -11.96 -20.04 11.19
N VAL A 357 -12.42 -20.44 10.00
CA VAL A 357 -13.35 -19.61 9.25
C VAL A 357 -14.71 -19.60 9.95
N ASN A 358 -15.25 -18.43 10.21
CA ASN A 358 -16.57 -18.25 10.77
C ASN A 358 -17.63 -18.74 9.75
N GLU A 359 -18.41 -19.77 10.13
CA GLU A 359 -19.40 -20.41 9.25
C GLU A 359 -20.46 -19.43 8.72
N GLU A 360 -20.72 -18.33 9.42
CA GLU A 360 -21.66 -17.28 8.99
C GLU A 360 -21.28 -16.67 7.64
N TYR A 361 -19.98 -16.67 7.29
CA TYR A 361 -19.46 -16.07 6.04
C TYR A 361 -19.17 -17.09 4.95
N ILE A 362 -19.24 -18.39 5.20
CA ILE A 362 -18.96 -19.46 4.21
C ILE A 362 -20.06 -19.53 3.14
N ASP A 363 -21.31 -19.27 3.50
CA ASP A 363 -22.50 -19.48 2.66
C ASP A 363 -23.30 -18.18 2.39
N ARG A 364 -22.74 -16.99 2.59
CA ARG A 364 -23.44 -15.78 2.16
C ARG A 364 -23.50 -15.77 0.62
N PRO A 365 -24.64 -16.11 0.00
CA PRO A 365 -24.80 -15.79 -1.40
C PRO A 365 -24.64 -14.27 -1.52
N LEU A 366 -23.75 -13.85 -2.42
CA LEU A 366 -23.64 -12.46 -2.80
C LEU A 366 -25.06 -11.96 -3.10
N ALA A 367 -25.52 -10.98 -2.34
CA ALA A 367 -26.87 -10.44 -2.50
C ALA A 367 -27.14 -10.22 -3.99
N ALA A 368 -28.16 -10.86 -4.53
CA ALA A 368 -28.61 -10.56 -5.88
C ALA A 368 -28.98 -9.08 -5.87
N ALA A 369 -28.46 -8.31 -6.84
CA ALA A 369 -28.90 -6.95 -7.05
C ALA A 369 -30.42 -6.95 -7.13
N ASP A 370 -31.09 -6.29 -6.19
CA ASP A 370 -32.53 -6.07 -6.31
C ASP A 370 -32.74 -5.26 -7.61
N ASP A 371 -33.44 -5.88 -8.56
CA ASP A 371 -33.95 -5.24 -9.76
C ASP A 371 -35.04 -4.21 -9.31
N ASP A 372 -34.65 -2.93 -9.13
CA ASP A 372 -35.54 -1.79 -9.09
C ASP A 372 -35.12 -0.69 -10.08
#